data_3be08c32cae49c29b1a99adf4c5c3e64
#
_entry.id   3be08c32cae49c29b1a99adf4c5c3e64
#
_cell.length_a   1.000
_cell.length_b   1.000
_cell.length_c   1.000
_cell.angle_alpha   90.00
_cell.angle_beta   90.00
_cell.angle_gamma   90.00
#
_symmetry.space_group_name_H-M   'P 1'
#
loop_
_entity.id
_entity.type
_entity.pdbx_description
1 polymer ?
#
loop_
_entity_poly.entity_id
_entity_poly.type
_entity_poly.pdbx_seq_one_letter_code
_entity_poly.pdbx_strand_id
1 'polypeptide(L)'
;MLKNNFNFELVTNVISGPYSIERVNEFLRKKKYKKIGLILDKNLCKNSKYIRNFLKTFKIKKILKKILYFDEIHEPTYQYLNQVVTELKEKKSDKFDCLIAIGGGSTIDHAKGIATLLTNQGNGLKYRGFPENLNPSIPLIAIPSTTGSGSELAYNAVFTDLKSKIKLGINTKNNYPILSILDPKIVVSSPKNVALNSGLGALVRSIDVMFNKKSSKISRIFSENSFKLLFNNLPKVLQKSDNLEYWSNMQWGAYLSVAALLNSSSSGPASAMSYYLSTNHNIPQGLGYAISGIYFFEKFHKKSFYEYSKLFDLIEKKPNKKNLSKKEKSKFVICSLIKILKYNKLTL
;
A
#
# COMPACT_ATOMS: atom_id res chain seq x y z
N MET A 1 0.37 13.97 -26.68
CA MET A 1 -1.09 13.82 -26.79
C MET A 1 -1.57 12.92 -25.67
N LEU A 2 -2.58 13.30 -24.91
CA LEU A 2 -3.27 12.41 -23.98
C LEU A 2 -4.03 11.38 -24.84
N LYS A 3 -3.80 10.07 -24.59
CA LYS A 3 -4.65 9.06 -25.23
C LYS A 3 -6.09 9.31 -24.77
N ASN A 4 -6.98 9.58 -25.70
CA ASN A 4 -8.40 9.86 -25.41
C ASN A 4 -9.14 8.60 -24.91
N ASN A 5 -8.60 7.41 -25.18
CA ASN A 5 -9.19 6.14 -24.79
C ASN A 5 -8.35 5.51 -23.64
N PHE A 6 -8.99 5.23 -22.53
CA PHE A 6 -8.41 4.53 -21.39
C PHE A 6 -9.50 3.73 -20.67
N ASN A 7 -9.10 2.62 -20.06
CA ASN A 7 -9.95 1.86 -19.17
C ASN A 7 -9.81 2.40 -17.76
N PHE A 8 -10.92 2.52 -17.05
CA PHE A 8 -10.96 2.90 -15.65
C PHE A 8 -11.55 1.76 -14.82
N GLU A 9 -10.82 1.32 -13.81
CA GLU A 9 -11.25 0.21 -12.97
C GLU A 9 -10.92 0.49 -11.50
N LEU A 10 -11.94 0.45 -10.63
CA LEU A 10 -11.84 0.40 -9.18
C LEU A 10 -12.82 -0.66 -8.68
N VAL A 11 -12.31 -1.86 -8.39
CA VAL A 11 -13.13 -3.06 -8.09
C VAL A 11 -13.46 -3.18 -6.61
N THR A 12 -12.51 -2.78 -5.75
CA THR A 12 -12.61 -2.96 -4.29
C THR A 12 -13.59 -1.99 -3.66
N ASN A 13 -14.57 -2.50 -2.92
CA ASN A 13 -15.42 -1.65 -2.08
C ASN A 13 -14.62 -1.08 -0.91
N VAL A 14 -14.94 0.15 -0.49
CA VAL A 14 -14.23 0.82 0.60
C VAL A 14 -15.21 1.28 1.68
N ILE A 15 -14.86 1.00 2.94
CA ILE A 15 -15.48 1.63 4.10
C ILE A 15 -14.38 2.41 4.82
N SER A 16 -14.61 3.69 5.08
CA SER A 16 -13.60 4.57 5.68
C SER A 16 -14.16 5.35 6.87
N GLY A 17 -13.29 5.65 7.81
CA GLY A 17 -13.54 6.48 8.98
C GLY A 17 -13.15 5.82 10.29
N PRO A 18 -13.13 6.59 11.39
CA PRO A 18 -12.83 6.05 12.70
C PRO A 18 -13.80 4.93 13.10
N TYR A 19 -13.25 3.86 13.67
CA TYR A 19 -13.99 2.66 14.09
C TYR A 19 -14.64 1.85 12.96
N SER A 20 -14.28 2.11 11.71
CA SER A 20 -14.85 1.39 10.55
C SER A 20 -14.52 -0.11 10.55
N ILE A 21 -13.49 -0.57 11.27
CA ILE A 21 -13.20 -2.01 11.44
C ILE A 21 -14.38 -2.78 12.04
N GLU A 22 -15.21 -2.14 12.84
CA GLU A 22 -16.36 -2.78 13.50
C GLU A 22 -17.44 -3.21 12.49
N ARG A 23 -17.46 -2.56 11.33
CA ARG A 23 -18.37 -2.88 10.22
C ARG A 23 -18.06 -4.19 9.48
N VAL A 24 -16.87 -4.74 9.71
CA VAL A 24 -16.49 -6.06 9.17
C VAL A 24 -17.52 -7.12 9.57
N ASN A 25 -17.96 -7.12 10.82
CA ASN A 25 -18.93 -8.10 11.31
C ASN A 25 -20.29 -8.04 10.58
N GLU A 26 -20.77 -6.84 10.28
CA GLU A 26 -21.99 -6.62 9.50
C GLU A 26 -21.83 -7.16 8.08
N PHE A 27 -20.69 -6.83 7.45
CA PHE A 27 -20.38 -7.29 6.09
C PHE A 27 -20.31 -8.82 6.01
N LEU A 28 -19.62 -9.49 6.94
CA LEU A 28 -19.53 -10.95 6.98
C LEU A 28 -20.91 -11.61 7.13
N ARG A 29 -21.77 -11.04 7.99
CA ARG A 29 -23.15 -11.51 8.18
C ARG A 29 -23.97 -11.35 6.91
N LYS A 30 -23.89 -10.20 6.24
CA LYS A 30 -24.59 -9.92 4.98
C LYS A 30 -24.16 -10.89 3.87
N LYS A 31 -22.87 -11.24 3.81
CA LYS A 31 -22.31 -12.20 2.87
C LYS A 31 -22.49 -13.67 3.28
N LYS A 32 -23.03 -13.93 4.50
CA LYS A 32 -23.21 -15.27 5.08
C LYS A 32 -21.90 -16.07 5.23
N TYR A 33 -20.76 -15.41 5.39
CA TYR A 33 -19.47 -16.08 5.63
C TYR A 33 -19.40 -16.64 7.06
N LYS A 34 -19.04 -17.92 7.19
CA LYS A 34 -19.03 -18.67 8.47
C LYS A 34 -17.65 -19.19 8.87
N LYS A 35 -16.73 -19.32 7.91
CA LYS A 35 -15.38 -19.86 8.14
C LYS A 35 -14.34 -18.81 7.76
N ILE A 36 -13.84 -18.08 8.73
CA ILE A 36 -12.94 -16.95 8.52
C ILE A 36 -11.52 -17.35 8.87
N GLY A 37 -10.58 -17.13 7.95
CA GLY A 37 -9.15 -17.10 8.20
C GLY A 37 -8.70 -15.65 8.46
N LEU A 38 -7.93 -15.42 9.52
CA LEU A 38 -7.39 -14.10 9.85
C LEU A 38 -5.87 -14.12 9.67
N ILE A 39 -5.36 -13.24 8.86
CA ILE A 39 -3.93 -12.97 8.67
C ILE A 39 -3.63 -11.64 9.36
N LEU A 40 -2.76 -11.67 10.35
CA LEU A 40 -2.56 -10.54 11.27
C LEU A 40 -1.07 -10.23 11.44
N ASP A 41 -0.72 -8.96 11.28
CA ASP A 41 0.59 -8.46 11.70
C ASP A 41 0.77 -8.64 13.22
N LYS A 42 1.80 -9.39 13.60
CA LYS A 42 2.12 -9.74 14.98
C LYS A 42 2.46 -8.51 15.80
N ASN A 43 3.22 -7.57 15.24
CA ASN A 43 3.64 -6.36 15.92
C ASN A 43 2.47 -5.39 16.12
N LEU A 44 1.58 -5.27 15.13
CA LEU A 44 0.35 -4.51 15.27
C LEU A 44 -0.53 -5.08 16.40
N CYS A 45 -0.70 -6.39 16.45
CA CYS A 45 -1.47 -7.03 17.51
C CYS A 45 -0.87 -6.78 18.90
N LYS A 46 0.47 -6.86 19.01
CA LYS A 46 1.20 -6.62 20.27
C LYS A 46 1.05 -5.16 20.73
N ASN A 47 1.11 -4.20 19.83
CA ASN A 47 1.21 -2.78 20.14
C ASN A 47 -0.15 -2.05 20.17
N SER A 48 -1.20 -2.56 19.52
CA SER A 48 -2.50 -1.90 19.45
C SER A 48 -3.54 -2.54 20.37
N LYS A 49 -3.94 -1.81 21.44
CA LYS A 49 -5.07 -2.19 22.29
C LYS A 49 -6.37 -2.24 21.51
N TYR A 50 -6.53 -1.36 20.51
CA TYR A 50 -7.71 -1.30 19.66
C TYR A 50 -7.89 -2.60 18.87
N ILE A 51 -6.84 -3.10 18.22
CA ILE A 51 -6.87 -4.38 17.50
C ILE A 51 -7.12 -5.56 18.45
N ARG A 52 -6.46 -5.58 19.63
CA ARG A 52 -6.72 -6.65 20.60
C ARG A 52 -8.18 -6.70 21.06
N ASN A 53 -8.80 -5.54 21.27
CA ASN A 53 -10.22 -5.47 21.64
C ASN A 53 -11.12 -5.95 20.50
N PHE A 54 -10.86 -5.53 19.26
CA PHE A 54 -11.57 -6.04 18.09
C PHE A 54 -11.48 -7.57 18.00
N LEU A 55 -10.30 -8.15 18.17
CA LEU A 55 -10.12 -9.60 18.14
C LEU A 55 -10.89 -10.35 19.21
N LYS A 56 -11.04 -9.77 20.41
CA LYS A 56 -11.87 -10.36 21.48
C LYS A 56 -13.33 -10.46 21.03
N THR A 57 -13.88 -9.40 20.44
CA THR A 57 -15.26 -9.42 19.94
C THR A 57 -15.45 -10.43 18.81
N PHE A 58 -14.43 -10.64 17.99
CA PHE A 58 -14.46 -11.57 16.87
C PHE A 58 -14.48 -13.04 17.31
N LYS A 59 -13.71 -13.39 18.35
CA LYS A 59 -13.65 -14.74 18.93
C LYS A 59 -14.99 -15.18 19.51
N ILE A 60 -15.74 -14.28 20.14
CA ILE A 60 -17.05 -14.58 20.75
C ILE A 60 -18.05 -15.09 19.73
N LYS A 61 -17.96 -14.72 18.47
CA LYS A 61 -18.89 -15.10 17.39
C LYS A 61 -18.64 -16.49 16.79
N LYS A 62 -17.62 -17.25 17.25
CA LYS A 62 -17.27 -18.61 16.82
C LYS A 62 -17.11 -18.83 15.31
N ILE A 63 -16.96 -17.76 14.52
CA ILE A 63 -16.75 -17.81 13.06
C ILE A 63 -15.27 -17.86 12.67
N LEU A 64 -14.40 -17.51 13.58
CA LEU A 64 -12.96 -17.52 13.36
C LEU A 64 -12.42 -18.95 13.44
N LYS A 65 -11.83 -19.44 12.34
CA LYS A 65 -11.27 -20.79 12.23
C LYS A 65 -9.77 -20.83 12.48
N LYS A 66 -9.03 -19.84 11.99
CA LYS A 66 -7.58 -19.80 12.10
C LYS A 66 -7.08 -18.36 12.20
N ILE A 67 -6.07 -18.14 13.02
CA ILE A 67 -5.28 -16.92 13.02
C ILE A 67 -3.86 -17.28 12.59
N LEU A 68 -3.36 -16.60 11.58
CA LEU A 68 -1.97 -16.64 11.14
C LEU A 68 -1.33 -15.31 11.54
N TYR A 69 -0.29 -15.40 12.37
CA TYR A 69 0.47 -14.22 12.77
C TYR A 69 1.69 -14.11 11.86
N PHE A 70 1.81 -12.97 11.20
CA PHE A 70 2.99 -12.63 10.41
C PHE A 70 3.90 -11.71 11.21
N ASP A 71 5.19 -12.04 11.21
CA ASP A 71 6.25 -11.18 11.74
C ASP A 71 6.86 -10.45 10.53
N GLU A 72 6.49 -9.19 10.35
CA GLU A 72 6.87 -8.39 9.18
C GLU A 72 8.30 -7.82 9.27
N ILE A 73 9.23 -8.57 9.83
CA ILE A 73 10.63 -8.15 9.84
C ILE A 73 11.23 -8.18 8.43
N HIS A 74 10.66 -9.00 7.55
CA HIS A 74 11.14 -9.20 6.18
C HIS A 74 10.04 -9.00 5.14
N GLU A 75 10.46 -8.58 3.95
CA GLU A 75 9.59 -8.50 2.76
C GLU A 75 9.01 -9.89 2.42
N PRO A 76 7.80 -9.97 1.83
CA PRO A 76 7.16 -11.24 1.49
C PRO A 76 8.00 -12.10 0.55
N THR A 77 8.11 -13.42 0.84
CA THR A 77 8.84 -14.37 0.00
C THR A 77 7.97 -15.51 -0.49
N TYR A 78 8.27 -16.04 -1.67
CA TYR A 78 7.60 -17.25 -2.20
C TYR A 78 7.84 -18.46 -1.31
N GLN A 79 9.02 -18.59 -0.71
CA GLN A 79 9.39 -19.69 0.16
C GLN A 79 8.47 -19.74 1.40
N TYR A 80 8.31 -18.60 2.07
CA TYR A 80 7.45 -18.53 3.23
C TYR A 80 5.96 -18.70 2.88
N LEU A 81 5.50 -18.12 1.75
CA LEU A 81 4.15 -18.32 1.25
C LEU A 81 3.86 -19.81 1.03
N ASN A 82 4.77 -20.53 0.36
CA ASN A 82 4.60 -21.95 0.10
C ASN A 82 4.57 -22.78 1.39
N GLN A 83 5.45 -22.49 2.34
CA GLN A 83 5.47 -23.16 3.65
C GLN A 83 4.11 -22.99 4.35
N VAL A 84 3.59 -21.79 4.47
CA VAL A 84 2.31 -21.50 5.15
C VAL A 84 1.15 -22.25 4.48
N VAL A 85 1.10 -22.24 3.15
CA VAL A 85 0.02 -22.92 2.40
C VAL A 85 0.10 -24.42 2.57
N THR A 86 1.30 -25.02 2.54
CA THR A 86 1.51 -26.45 2.79
C THR A 86 1.03 -26.83 4.19
N GLU A 87 1.44 -26.09 5.22
CA GLU A 87 0.98 -26.34 6.60
C GLU A 87 -0.55 -26.25 6.77
N LEU A 88 -1.21 -25.31 6.07
CA LEU A 88 -2.66 -25.19 6.11
C LEU A 88 -3.35 -26.39 5.49
N LYS A 89 -2.85 -26.90 4.37
CA LYS A 89 -3.39 -28.07 3.66
C LYS A 89 -3.17 -29.35 4.46
N GLU A 90 -1.97 -29.59 4.96
CA GLU A 90 -1.64 -30.78 5.78
C GLU A 90 -2.49 -30.87 7.06
N LYS A 91 -2.69 -29.73 7.73
CA LYS A 91 -3.52 -29.65 8.95
C LYS A 91 -5.04 -29.61 8.64
N LYS A 92 -5.45 -29.76 7.37
CA LYS A 92 -6.85 -29.63 6.91
C LYS A 92 -7.52 -28.34 7.41
N SER A 93 -6.73 -27.29 7.55
CA SER A 93 -7.13 -25.94 8.04
C SER A 93 -7.21 -24.94 6.91
N ASP A 94 -7.55 -25.38 5.70
CA ASP A 94 -7.49 -24.65 4.44
C ASP A 94 -8.85 -24.21 3.90
N LYS A 95 -9.95 -24.62 4.55
CA LYS A 95 -11.32 -24.33 4.10
C LYS A 95 -11.84 -23.05 4.75
N PHE A 96 -11.73 -21.95 4.03
CA PHE A 96 -12.26 -20.64 4.43
C PHE A 96 -13.30 -20.13 3.43
N ASP A 97 -14.33 -19.46 3.93
CA ASP A 97 -15.28 -18.70 3.11
C ASP A 97 -14.73 -17.31 2.76
N CYS A 98 -13.88 -16.78 3.63
CA CYS A 98 -13.26 -15.48 3.47
C CYS A 98 -11.96 -15.39 4.30
N LEU A 99 -10.98 -14.67 3.77
CA LEU A 99 -9.81 -14.24 4.53
C LEU A 99 -9.94 -12.78 4.94
N ILE A 100 -9.38 -12.43 6.09
CA ILE A 100 -9.25 -11.05 6.55
C ILE A 100 -7.77 -10.79 6.82
N ALA A 101 -7.19 -9.80 6.17
CA ALA A 101 -5.83 -9.35 6.41
C ALA A 101 -5.84 -8.04 7.20
N ILE A 102 -5.16 -8.01 8.35
CA ILE A 102 -4.97 -6.80 9.17
C ILE A 102 -3.48 -6.57 9.34
N GLY A 103 -2.93 -5.59 8.64
CA GLY A 103 -1.49 -5.34 8.65
C GLY A 103 -1.04 -4.40 7.55
N GLY A 104 0.27 -4.31 7.36
CA GLY A 104 0.87 -3.57 6.25
C GLY A 104 0.72 -4.29 4.90
N GLY A 105 1.35 -3.73 3.88
CA GLY A 105 1.32 -4.30 2.53
C GLY A 105 1.78 -5.76 2.48
N SER A 106 2.81 -6.11 3.25
CA SER A 106 3.35 -7.47 3.34
C SER A 106 2.30 -8.48 3.85
N THR A 107 1.56 -8.13 4.91
CA THR A 107 0.48 -8.96 5.44
C THR A 107 -0.63 -9.16 4.41
N ILE A 108 -1.02 -8.08 3.73
CA ILE A 108 -2.09 -8.12 2.72
C ILE A 108 -1.65 -8.95 1.50
N ASP A 109 -0.41 -8.80 1.05
CA ASP A 109 0.13 -9.57 -0.07
C ASP A 109 0.24 -11.06 0.25
N HIS A 110 0.67 -11.43 1.47
CA HIS A 110 0.61 -12.82 1.93
C HIS A 110 -0.80 -13.38 1.91
N ALA A 111 -1.78 -12.60 2.39
CA ALA A 111 -3.18 -13.02 2.39
C ALA A 111 -3.70 -13.29 0.97
N LYS A 112 -3.35 -12.44 -0.01
CA LYS A 112 -3.67 -12.64 -1.43
C LYS A 112 -3.03 -13.91 -1.98
N GLY A 113 -1.72 -14.10 -1.72
CA GLY A 113 -1.02 -15.32 -2.13
C GLY A 113 -1.62 -16.59 -1.53
N ILE A 114 -1.94 -16.58 -0.24
CA ILE A 114 -2.64 -17.67 0.44
C ILE A 114 -4.02 -17.90 -0.20
N ALA A 115 -4.80 -16.85 -0.41
CA ALA A 115 -6.12 -16.95 -1.04
C ALA A 115 -6.07 -17.60 -2.42
N THR A 116 -5.05 -17.28 -3.22
CA THR A 116 -4.83 -17.87 -4.55
C THR A 116 -4.38 -19.32 -4.44
N LEU A 117 -3.39 -19.65 -3.61
CA LEU A 117 -2.80 -20.99 -3.56
C LEU A 117 -3.67 -22.03 -2.83
N LEU A 118 -4.65 -21.60 -2.04
CA LEU A 118 -5.61 -22.52 -1.44
C LEU A 118 -6.66 -23.02 -2.44
N THR A 119 -6.89 -22.30 -3.53
CA THR A 119 -7.83 -22.70 -4.59
C THR A 119 -7.14 -23.20 -5.86
N ASN A 120 -5.82 -23.06 -5.96
CA ASN A 120 -5.03 -23.42 -7.11
C ASN A 120 -3.88 -24.36 -6.70
N GLN A 121 -3.59 -25.39 -7.53
CA GLN A 121 -2.58 -26.39 -7.23
C GLN A 121 -1.16 -25.94 -7.59
N GLY A 122 -0.19 -26.35 -6.79
CA GLY A 122 1.22 -26.06 -6.98
C GLY A 122 1.75 -25.00 -6.01
N ASN A 123 2.95 -24.54 -6.26
CA ASN A 123 3.63 -23.52 -5.46
C ASN A 123 3.47 -22.12 -6.04
N GLY A 124 3.78 -21.09 -5.25
CA GLY A 124 3.61 -19.70 -5.67
C GLY A 124 4.44 -19.27 -6.88
N LEU A 125 5.63 -19.88 -7.09
CA LEU A 125 6.48 -19.57 -8.24
C LEU A 125 5.84 -19.91 -9.58
N LYS A 126 4.96 -20.95 -9.60
CA LYS A 126 4.19 -21.31 -10.80
C LYS A 126 3.31 -20.15 -11.28
N TYR A 127 2.88 -19.29 -10.36
CA TYR A 127 1.94 -18.20 -10.62
C TYR A 127 2.62 -16.82 -10.65
N ARG A 128 3.95 -16.78 -10.64
CA ARG A 128 4.71 -15.54 -10.72
C ARG A 128 4.46 -14.81 -12.04
N GLY A 129 4.22 -13.51 -11.97
CA GLY A 129 3.93 -12.67 -13.13
C GLY A 129 2.44 -12.43 -13.30
N PHE A 130 1.93 -12.72 -14.47
CA PHE A 130 0.51 -12.54 -14.86
C PHE A 130 -0.09 -13.90 -15.26
N PRO A 131 -0.43 -14.74 -14.27
CA PRO A 131 -0.94 -16.07 -14.56
C PRO A 131 -2.34 -16.01 -15.18
N GLU A 132 -2.58 -16.92 -16.12
CA GLU A 132 -3.87 -17.13 -16.77
C GLU A 132 -4.59 -18.36 -16.19
N ASN A 133 -5.90 -18.46 -16.43
CA ASN A 133 -6.73 -19.63 -16.11
C ASN A 133 -6.68 -20.09 -14.65
N LEU A 134 -6.70 -19.12 -13.71
CA LEU A 134 -6.77 -19.41 -12.29
C LEU A 134 -8.22 -19.65 -11.84
N ASN A 135 -8.40 -20.60 -10.92
CA ASN A 135 -9.63 -20.66 -10.12
C ASN A 135 -9.77 -19.36 -9.31
N PRO A 136 -11.00 -18.91 -9.03
CA PRO A 136 -11.22 -17.76 -8.17
C PRO A 136 -10.51 -17.91 -6.83
N SER A 137 -9.83 -16.87 -6.39
CA SER A 137 -9.19 -16.84 -5.07
C SER A 137 -10.24 -16.77 -3.96
N ILE A 138 -9.89 -17.21 -2.76
CA ILE A 138 -10.76 -16.99 -1.59
C ILE A 138 -11.00 -15.49 -1.42
N PRO A 139 -12.25 -15.05 -1.21
CA PRO A 139 -12.56 -13.64 -0.99
C PRO A 139 -11.72 -13.03 0.14
N LEU A 140 -11.17 -11.83 -0.08
CA LEU A 140 -10.30 -11.14 0.87
C LEU A 140 -10.88 -9.81 1.32
N ILE A 141 -10.91 -9.57 2.63
CA ILE A 141 -11.11 -8.25 3.25
C ILE A 141 -9.74 -7.74 3.68
N ALA A 142 -9.36 -6.55 3.24
CA ALA A 142 -8.06 -5.94 3.55
C ALA A 142 -8.22 -4.73 4.49
N ILE A 143 -7.45 -4.70 5.57
CA ILE A 143 -7.48 -3.67 6.61
C ILE A 143 -6.04 -3.18 6.81
N PRO A 144 -5.64 -2.10 6.10
CA PRO A 144 -4.26 -1.63 6.14
C PRO A 144 -3.92 -0.98 7.48
N SER A 145 -2.73 -1.30 8.00
CA SER A 145 -2.14 -0.66 9.18
C SER A 145 -1.05 0.36 8.83
N THR A 146 -0.76 0.53 7.55
CA THR A 146 0.22 1.48 7.03
C THR A 146 -0.40 2.39 5.98
N THR A 147 0.20 3.54 5.74
CA THR A 147 -0.31 4.57 4.83
C THR A 147 0.56 4.68 3.58
N GLY A 148 0.77 3.56 2.87
CA GLY A 148 1.71 3.60 1.77
C GLY A 148 1.55 2.58 0.67
N SER A 149 1.42 1.29 0.97
CA SER A 149 1.46 0.23 -0.04
C SER A 149 0.30 0.30 -1.04
N GLY A 150 -0.92 0.53 -0.52
CA GLY A 150 -2.15 0.47 -1.29
C GLY A 150 -2.52 -0.96 -1.73
N SER A 151 -1.92 -1.97 -1.09
CA SER A 151 -2.23 -3.36 -1.38
C SER A 151 -3.70 -3.70 -1.12
N GLU A 152 -4.37 -2.96 -0.26
CA GLU A 152 -5.80 -3.08 0.02
C GLU A 152 -6.70 -2.72 -1.18
N LEU A 153 -6.14 -2.09 -2.21
CA LEU A 153 -6.85 -1.69 -3.43
C LEU A 153 -6.37 -2.47 -4.67
N ALA A 154 -5.13 -2.94 -4.67
CA ALA A 154 -4.48 -3.51 -5.85
C ALA A 154 -4.73 -5.02 -5.98
N TYR A 155 -4.63 -5.53 -7.21
CA TYR A 155 -4.65 -6.97 -7.49
C TYR A 155 -3.27 -7.64 -7.38
N ASN A 156 -2.23 -6.84 -7.26
CA ASN A 156 -0.87 -7.36 -7.12
C ASN A 156 -0.66 -7.97 -5.73
N ALA A 157 0.02 -9.10 -5.67
CA ALA A 157 0.55 -9.69 -4.46
C ALA A 157 2.06 -9.90 -4.65
N VAL A 158 2.87 -9.01 -4.09
CA VAL A 158 4.30 -8.92 -4.42
C VAL A 158 5.13 -9.81 -3.51
N PHE A 159 5.95 -10.70 -4.11
CA PHE A 159 6.83 -11.62 -3.41
C PHE A 159 8.24 -11.58 -3.99
N THR A 160 9.22 -11.85 -3.13
CA THR A 160 10.61 -12.06 -3.52
C THR A 160 10.89 -13.57 -3.61
N ASP A 161 11.49 -14.01 -4.69
CA ASP A 161 12.12 -15.32 -4.75
C ASP A 161 13.55 -15.22 -4.21
N LEU A 162 13.82 -15.82 -3.07
CA LEU A 162 15.11 -15.75 -2.40
C LEU A 162 16.24 -16.40 -3.23
N LYS A 163 15.91 -17.40 -4.06
CA LYS A 163 16.91 -18.09 -4.88
C LYS A 163 17.38 -17.24 -6.05
N SER A 164 16.44 -16.66 -6.81
CA SER A 164 16.75 -15.82 -7.98
C SER A 164 16.97 -14.34 -7.62
N LYS A 165 16.65 -13.91 -6.40
CA LYS A 165 16.61 -12.51 -5.97
C LYS A 165 15.71 -11.62 -6.84
N ILE A 166 14.70 -12.22 -7.48
CA ILE A 166 13.73 -11.50 -8.30
C ILE A 166 12.47 -11.21 -7.46
N LYS A 167 12.08 -9.94 -7.45
CA LYS A 167 10.83 -9.47 -6.82
C LYS A 167 9.79 -9.26 -7.91
N LEU A 168 8.82 -10.18 -7.98
CA LEU A 168 7.69 -10.12 -8.91
C LEU A 168 6.51 -10.87 -8.31
N GLY A 169 5.34 -10.24 -8.30
CA GLY A 169 4.17 -10.76 -7.63
C GLY A 169 3.36 -11.79 -8.43
N ILE A 170 2.32 -12.29 -7.79
CA ILE A 170 1.20 -13.00 -8.41
C ILE A 170 0.17 -11.92 -8.76
N ASN A 171 0.12 -11.53 -10.03
CA ASN A 171 -0.69 -10.41 -10.51
C ASN A 171 -1.93 -10.95 -11.23
N THR A 172 -3.02 -11.11 -10.51
CA THR A 172 -4.29 -11.61 -11.06
C THR A 172 -5.46 -10.80 -10.52
N LYS A 173 -6.45 -10.54 -11.35
CA LYS A 173 -7.69 -9.84 -10.93
C LYS A 173 -8.45 -10.57 -9.80
N ASN A 174 -8.23 -11.88 -9.64
CA ASN A 174 -8.77 -12.67 -8.54
C ASN A 174 -8.23 -12.23 -7.16
N ASN A 175 -7.15 -11.46 -7.12
CA ASN A 175 -6.52 -10.93 -5.90
C ASN A 175 -7.08 -9.58 -5.44
N TYR A 176 -7.99 -8.96 -6.19
CA TYR A 176 -8.64 -7.75 -5.68
C TYR A 176 -9.36 -8.06 -4.36
N PRO A 177 -9.06 -7.33 -3.28
CA PRO A 177 -9.90 -7.42 -2.08
C PRO A 177 -11.35 -7.05 -2.40
N ILE A 178 -12.30 -7.80 -1.86
CA ILE A 178 -13.73 -7.51 -2.02
C ILE A 178 -14.16 -6.31 -1.17
N LEU A 179 -13.39 -6.02 -0.11
CA LEU A 179 -13.62 -4.90 0.79
C LEU A 179 -12.29 -4.42 1.35
N SER A 180 -12.11 -3.11 1.38
CA SER A 180 -11.04 -2.41 2.10
C SER A 180 -11.62 -1.59 3.25
N ILE A 181 -10.98 -1.64 4.43
CA ILE A 181 -11.37 -0.84 5.60
C ILE A 181 -10.28 0.15 5.90
N LEU A 182 -10.52 1.44 5.67
CA LEU A 182 -9.59 2.52 5.97
C LEU A 182 -9.94 3.14 7.32
N ASP A 183 -9.40 2.58 8.39
CA ASP A 183 -9.67 3.02 9.77
C ASP A 183 -8.46 3.76 10.36
N PRO A 184 -8.53 5.09 10.55
CA PRO A 184 -7.42 5.88 11.07
C PRO A 184 -7.04 5.50 12.52
N LYS A 185 -7.93 4.86 13.29
CA LYS A 185 -7.62 4.33 14.64
C LYS A 185 -6.59 3.19 14.60
N ILE A 186 -6.40 2.54 13.45
CA ILE A 186 -5.41 1.48 13.28
C ILE A 186 -4.04 2.10 12.97
N VAL A 187 -3.99 3.02 12.02
CA VAL A 187 -2.71 3.59 11.52
C VAL A 187 -2.11 4.62 12.48
N VAL A 188 -2.89 5.22 13.38
CA VAL A 188 -2.38 6.17 14.38
C VAL A 188 -1.31 5.57 15.30
N SER A 189 -1.30 4.26 15.47
CA SER A 189 -0.31 3.53 16.28
C SER A 189 0.96 3.13 15.49
N SER A 190 1.05 3.50 14.21
CA SER A 190 2.21 3.17 13.37
C SER A 190 3.51 3.76 13.94
N PRO A 191 4.59 2.97 14.00
CA PRO A 191 5.92 3.51 14.30
C PRO A 191 6.31 4.61 13.32
N LYS A 192 7.01 5.63 13.81
CA LYS A 192 7.38 6.81 13.02
C LYS A 192 8.15 6.47 11.73
N ASN A 193 9.07 5.53 11.80
CA ASN A 193 9.83 5.06 10.63
C ASN A 193 8.94 4.35 9.61
N VAL A 194 7.94 3.58 10.06
CA VAL A 194 6.97 2.92 9.17
C VAL A 194 6.09 3.96 8.47
N ALA A 195 5.54 4.92 9.23
CA ALA A 195 4.75 6.01 8.68
C ALA A 195 5.53 6.85 7.65
N LEU A 196 6.81 7.17 7.97
CA LEU A 196 7.68 7.92 7.08
C LEU A 196 7.98 7.16 5.79
N ASN A 197 8.45 5.90 5.90
CA ASN A 197 8.86 5.11 4.73
C ASN A 197 7.68 4.81 3.81
N SER A 198 6.53 4.43 4.38
CA SER A 198 5.33 4.14 3.62
C SER A 198 4.73 5.40 3.00
N GLY A 199 4.62 6.48 3.78
CA GLY A 199 4.07 7.76 3.32
C GLY A 199 4.92 8.41 2.22
N LEU A 200 6.25 8.41 2.35
CA LEU A 200 7.15 8.89 1.31
C LEU A 200 7.06 8.05 0.03
N GLY A 201 7.00 6.73 0.15
CA GLY A 201 6.83 5.85 -1.02
C GLY A 201 5.54 6.16 -1.78
N ALA A 202 4.42 6.38 -1.08
CA ALA A 202 3.16 6.78 -1.68
C ALA A 202 3.23 8.20 -2.30
N LEU A 203 3.89 9.12 -1.63
CA LEU A 203 4.08 10.50 -2.11
C LEU A 203 4.88 10.52 -3.42
N VAL A 204 6.00 9.79 -3.47
CA VAL A 204 6.80 9.66 -4.71
C VAL A 204 5.99 9.00 -5.82
N ARG A 205 5.21 7.95 -5.51
CA ARG A 205 4.32 7.31 -6.48
C ARG A 205 3.34 8.32 -7.09
N SER A 206 2.76 9.18 -6.27
CA SER A 206 1.81 10.20 -6.76
C SER A 206 2.47 11.13 -7.78
N ILE A 207 3.71 11.57 -7.55
CA ILE A 207 4.46 12.42 -8.47
C ILE A 207 4.82 11.66 -9.75
N ASP A 208 5.33 10.42 -9.60
CA ASP A 208 5.69 9.55 -10.73
C ASP A 208 4.52 9.35 -11.70
N VAL A 209 3.34 9.02 -11.15
CA VAL A 209 2.14 8.80 -11.96
C VAL A 209 1.63 10.11 -12.54
N MET A 210 1.67 11.22 -11.80
CA MET A 210 1.21 12.53 -12.27
C MET A 210 1.93 12.96 -13.55
N PHE A 211 3.26 12.76 -13.60
CA PHE A 211 4.09 13.21 -14.72
C PHE A 211 4.39 12.13 -15.75
N ASN A 212 3.90 10.91 -15.55
CA ASN A 212 4.07 9.85 -16.53
C ASN A 212 3.29 10.19 -17.81
N LYS A 213 3.97 10.13 -18.95
CA LYS A 213 3.38 10.40 -20.27
C LYS A 213 2.22 9.45 -20.62
N LYS A 214 2.21 8.26 -20.05
CA LYS A 214 1.17 7.24 -20.24
C LYS A 214 -0.02 7.35 -19.29
N SER A 215 0.01 8.29 -18.35
CA SER A 215 -1.10 8.47 -17.39
C SER A 215 -2.33 9.04 -18.05
N SER A 216 -3.47 8.46 -17.72
CA SER A 216 -4.79 8.94 -18.13
C SER A 216 -5.16 10.26 -17.40
N LYS A 217 -6.23 10.92 -17.85
CA LYS A 217 -6.78 12.11 -17.15
C LYS A 217 -7.17 11.76 -15.71
N ILE A 218 -7.83 10.63 -15.50
CA ILE A 218 -8.29 10.21 -14.17
C ILE A 218 -7.11 9.87 -13.25
N SER A 219 -6.05 9.20 -13.78
CA SER A 219 -4.82 8.95 -13.03
C SER A 219 -4.18 10.25 -12.54
N ARG A 220 -4.18 11.30 -13.34
CA ARG A 220 -3.64 12.62 -12.95
C ARG A 220 -4.46 13.27 -11.86
N ILE A 221 -5.80 13.23 -11.94
CA ILE A 221 -6.70 13.75 -10.90
C ILE A 221 -6.45 13.05 -9.56
N PHE A 222 -6.34 11.71 -9.57
CA PHE A 222 -6.06 10.95 -8.36
C PHE A 222 -4.65 11.23 -7.82
N SER A 223 -3.64 11.33 -8.69
CA SER A 223 -2.27 11.66 -8.30
C SER A 223 -2.16 13.05 -7.66
N GLU A 224 -2.85 14.03 -8.20
CA GLU A 224 -2.87 15.41 -7.71
C GLU A 224 -3.47 15.49 -6.30
N ASN A 225 -4.62 14.85 -6.11
CA ASN A 225 -5.25 14.78 -4.79
C ASN A 225 -4.41 13.93 -3.81
N SER A 226 -3.82 12.84 -4.26
CA SER A 226 -2.88 12.04 -3.47
C SER A 226 -1.70 12.87 -2.99
N PHE A 227 -1.03 13.59 -3.90
CA PHE A 227 0.09 14.48 -3.55
C PHE A 227 -0.33 15.49 -2.49
N LYS A 228 -1.45 16.20 -2.71
CA LYS A 228 -1.98 17.20 -1.77
C LYS A 228 -2.18 16.62 -0.38
N LEU A 229 -2.85 15.47 -0.27
CA LEU A 229 -3.12 14.83 1.01
C LEU A 229 -1.84 14.38 1.71
N LEU A 230 -0.95 13.68 0.99
CA LEU A 230 0.28 13.11 1.56
C LEU A 230 1.29 14.20 1.94
N PHE A 231 1.56 15.14 1.05
CA PHE A 231 2.56 16.17 1.28
C PHE A 231 2.20 17.06 2.48
N ASN A 232 0.93 17.43 2.61
CA ASN A 232 0.47 18.34 3.66
C ASN A 232 0.28 17.64 5.02
N ASN A 233 0.07 16.31 5.05
CA ASN A 233 -0.20 15.60 6.29
C ASN A 233 0.96 14.74 6.81
N LEU A 234 1.86 14.24 5.94
CA LEU A 234 3.01 13.43 6.38
C LEU A 234 3.87 14.13 7.44
N PRO A 235 4.28 15.40 7.32
CA PRO A 235 5.01 16.09 8.39
C PRO A 235 4.21 16.20 9.69
N LYS A 236 2.88 16.34 9.62
CA LYS A 236 2.00 16.46 10.79
C LYS A 236 1.94 15.14 11.59
N VAL A 237 1.76 14.00 10.91
CA VAL A 237 1.74 12.68 11.57
C VAL A 237 3.12 12.28 12.11
N LEU A 238 4.22 12.71 11.48
CA LEU A 238 5.57 12.48 11.99
C LEU A 238 5.91 13.22 13.28
N GLN A 239 5.15 14.25 13.63
CA GLN A 239 5.24 14.96 14.91
C GLN A 239 4.46 14.24 16.03
N LYS A 240 4.13 12.96 15.88
CA LYS A 240 3.33 12.15 16.81
C LYS A 240 1.92 12.72 17.09
N SER A 241 1.27 13.15 16.02
CA SER A 241 -0.10 13.63 16.14
C SER A 241 -1.08 12.48 16.27
N ASP A 242 -1.95 12.55 17.30
CA ASP A 242 -3.08 11.63 17.48
C ASP A 242 -4.33 12.08 16.71
N ASN A 243 -4.21 13.14 15.92
CA ASN A 243 -5.31 13.66 15.10
C ASN A 243 -5.68 12.68 14.00
N LEU A 244 -6.84 12.06 14.16
CA LEU A 244 -7.34 11.04 13.23
C LEU A 244 -7.61 11.57 11.82
N GLU A 245 -7.87 12.86 11.67
CA GLU A 245 -8.05 13.48 10.35
C GLU A 245 -6.75 13.46 9.55
N TYR A 246 -5.60 13.78 10.17
CA TYR A 246 -4.31 13.70 9.48
C TYR A 246 -4.00 12.28 9.04
N TRP A 247 -4.28 11.29 9.89
CA TRP A 247 -4.09 9.88 9.56
C TRP A 247 -5.08 9.38 8.50
N SER A 248 -6.33 9.83 8.53
CA SER A 248 -7.32 9.57 7.48
C SER A 248 -6.85 10.14 6.14
N ASN A 249 -6.34 11.37 6.15
CA ASN A 249 -5.78 12.01 4.95
C ASN A 249 -4.57 11.25 4.39
N MET A 250 -3.72 10.69 5.28
CA MET A 250 -2.61 9.82 4.87
C MET A 250 -3.11 8.52 4.23
N GLN A 251 -4.13 7.87 4.80
CA GLN A 251 -4.73 6.65 4.22
C GLN A 251 -5.34 6.94 2.85
N TRP A 252 -6.15 7.99 2.74
CA TRP A 252 -6.74 8.39 1.45
C TRP A 252 -5.70 8.81 0.43
N GLY A 253 -4.64 9.52 0.85
CA GLY A 253 -3.52 9.85 -0.02
C GLY A 253 -2.83 8.61 -0.58
N ALA A 254 -2.54 7.62 0.26
CA ALA A 254 -1.95 6.35 -0.15
C ALA A 254 -2.89 5.57 -1.09
N TYR A 255 -4.19 5.48 -0.75
CA TYR A 255 -5.21 4.86 -1.57
C TYR A 255 -5.28 5.48 -2.97
N LEU A 256 -5.38 6.82 -3.06
CA LEU A 256 -5.46 7.54 -4.33
C LEU A 256 -4.18 7.40 -5.16
N SER A 257 -2.99 7.28 -4.53
CA SER A 257 -1.74 7.05 -5.28
C SER A 257 -1.76 5.72 -6.04
N VAL A 258 -2.34 4.68 -5.44
CA VAL A 258 -2.48 3.37 -6.07
C VAL A 258 -3.63 3.33 -7.06
N ALA A 259 -4.77 3.97 -6.75
CA ALA A 259 -5.86 4.14 -7.71
C ALA A 259 -5.37 4.82 -8.99
N ALA A 260 -4.50 5.84 -8.86
CA ALA A 260 -3.85 6.48 -9.98
C ALA A 260 -2.95 5.53 -10.77
N LEU A 261 -2.13 4.73 -10.07
CA LEU A 261 -1.21 3.78 -10.69
C LEU A 261 -1.95 2.67 -11.45
N LEU A 262 -2.99 2.09 -10.87
CA LEU A 262 -3.79 1.03 -11.49
C LEU A 262 -4.48 1.49 -12.79
N ASN A 263 -4.78 2.78 -12.87
CA ASN A 263 -5.39 3.41 -14.06
C ASN A 263 -4.34 4.14 -14.94
N SER A 264 -3.07 3.87 -14.72
CA SER A 264 -1.93 4.31 -15.53
C SER A 264 -1.31 3.12 -16.25
N SER A 265 -0.74 3.36 -17.43
CA SER A 265 -0.14 2.27 -18.23
C SER A 265 1.24 1.81 -17.72
N SER A 266 1.86 2.51 -16.78
CA SER A 266 3.14 2.11 -16.20
C SER A 266 3.48 2.91 -14.93
N SER A 267 4.33 2.33 -14.07
CA SER A 267 5.06 3.04 -13.02
C SER A 267 6.33 3.69 -13.58
N GLY A 268 6.86 4.68 -12.86
CA GLY A 268 8.13 5.33 -13.22
C GLY A 268 9.38 4.49 -12.88
N PRO A 269 10.58 4.97 -13.24
CA PRO A 269 11.84 4.27 -13.00
C PRO A 269 12.18 4.08 -11.52
N ALA A 270 11.67 4.93 -10.65
CA ALA A 270 11.84 4.81 -9.20
C ALA A 270 11.25 3.50 -8.65
N SER A 271 10.18 2.98 -9.25
CA SER A 271 9.58 1.71 -8.88
C SER A 271 10.53 0.52 -9.13
N ALA A 272 11.12 0.44 -10.31
CA ALA A 272 12.07 -0.61 -10.65
C ALA A 272 13.31 -0.58 -9.73
N MET A 273 13.85 0.62 -9.50
CA MET A 273 14.97 0.81 -8.59
C MET A 273 14.64 0.41 -7.14
N SER A 274 13.41 0.67 -6.69
CA SER A 274 12.98 0.28 -5.34
C SER A 274 12.98 -1.23 -5.14
N TYR A 275 12.64 -2.01 -6.18
CA TYR A 275 12.71 -3.47 -6.13
C TYR A 275 14.15 -3.95 -6.01
N TYR A 276 15.07 -3.38 -6.81
CA TYR A 276 16.48 -3.69 -6.71
C TYR A 276 17.06 -3.39 -5.32
N LEU A 277 16.79 -2.21 -4.78
CA LEU A 277 17.23 -1.81 -3.45
C LEU A 277 16.66 -2.73 -2.35
N SER A 278 15.40 -3.15 -2.49
CA SER A 278 14.76 -4.07 -1.55
C SER A 278 15.41 -5.46 -1.58
N THR A 279 15.65 -6.03 -2.76
CA THR A 279 16.15 -7.41 -2.90
C THR A 279 17.65 -7.55 -2.66
N ASN A 280 18.46 -6.53 -2.97
CA ASN A 280 19.92 -6.61 -2.91
C ASN A 280 20.52 -5.88 -1.69
N HIS A 281 19.80 -4.93 -1.11
CA HIS A 281 20.30 -4.10 -0.01
C HIS A 281 19.39 -4.12 1.22
N ASN A 282 18.35 -4.95 1.24
CA ASN A 282 17.36 -5.05 2.33
C ASN A 282 16.72 -3.70 2.73
N ILE A 283 16.63 -2.76 1.79
CA ILE A 283 15.99 -1.47 2.02
C ILE A 283 14.46 -1.69 1.89
N PRO A 284 13.65 -1.29 2.90
CA PRO A 284 12.19 -1.37 2.80
C PRO A 284 11.70 -0.72 1.50
N GLN A 285 10.82 -1.40 0.77
CA GLN A 285 10.42 -0.97 -0.58
C GLN A 285 9.91 0.47 -0.64
N GLY A 286 9.11 0.91 0.34
CA GLY A 286 8.62 2.30 0.40
C GLY A 286 9.76 3.32 0.53
N LEU A 287 10.78 3.01 1.32
CA LEU A 287 11.99 3.83 1.46
C LEU A 287 12.82 3.81 0.17
N GLY A 288 13.03 2.64 -0.42
CA GLY A 288 13.75 2.50 -1.69
C GLY A 288 13.09 3.31 -2.81
N TYR A 289 11.74 3.31 -2.85
CA TYR A 289 10.99 4.13 -3.79
C TYR A 289 11.17 5.64 -3.52
N ALA A 290 11.16 6.05 -2.25
CA ALA A 290 11.35 7.44 -1.86
C ALA A 290 12.77 7.94 -2.25
N ILE A 291 13.81 7.19 -1.91
CA ILE A 291 15.20 7.53 -2.23
C ILE A 291 15.37 7.68 -3.75
N SER A 292 14.98 6.66 -4.50
CA SER A 292 15.12 6.63 -5.95
C SER A 292 14.34 7.76 -6.62
N GLY A 293 13.08 7.96 -6.23
CA GLY A 293 12.22 8.96 -6.83
C GLY A 293 12.68 10.38 -6.55
N ILE A 294 13.07 10.69 -5.31
CA ILE A 294 13.56 12.03 -4.94
C ILE A 294 14.86 12.32 -5.68
N TYR A 295 15.77 11.32 -5.81
CA TYR A 295 16.97 11.45 -6.62
C TYR A 295 16.65 11.79 -8.08
N PHE A 296 15.72 11.05 -8.70
CA PHE A 296 15.29 11.34 -10.07
C PHE A 296 14.67 12.72 -10.18
N PHE A 297 13.79 13.11 -9.25
CA PHE A 297 13.17 14.43 -9.27
C PHE A 297 14.21 15.53 -9.12
N GLU A 298 15.21 15.38 -8.26
CA GLU A 298 16.30 16.35 -8.10
C GLU A 298 17.11 16.52 -9.40
N LYS A 299 17.39 15.42 -10.10
CA LYS A 299 18.14 15.47 -11.36
C LYS A 299 17.33 16.05 -12.52
N PHE A 300 16.06 15.69 -12.60
CA PHE A 300 15.24 16.01 -13.76
C PHE A 300 14.39 17.27 -13.64
N HIS A 301 14.12 17.80 -12.42
CA HIS A 301 13.30 18.99 -12.27
C HIS A 301 13.84 20.22 -13.01
N LYS A 302 15.17 20.32 -13.18
CA LYS A 302 15.81 21.41 -13.93
C LYS A 302 15.40 21.43 -15.42
N LYS A 303 14.99 20.29 -15.97
CA LYS A 303 14.49 20.16 -17.34
C LYS A 303 12.98 20.33 -17.47
N SER A 304 12.26 20.37 -16.33
CA SER A 304 10.79 20.35 -16.27
C SER A 304 10.24 21.29 -15.18
N PHE A 305 10.84 22.46 -14.98
CA PHE A 305 10.39 23.42 -13.96
C PHE A 305 8.89 23.73 -14.00
N TYR A 306 8.32 23.79 -15.19
CA TYR A 306 6.90 24.06 -15.36
C TYR A 306 6.05 22.98 -14.70
N GLU A 307 6.37 21.69 -14.92
CA GLU A 307 5.60 20.60 -14.37
C GLU A 307 5.73 20.54 -12.84
N TYR A 308 6.94 20.57 -12.30
CA TYR A 308 7.16 20.56 -10.85
C TYR A 308 6.65 21.81 -10.14
N SER A 309 6.58 22.97 -10.82
CA SER A 309 6.01 24.19 -10.23
C SER A 309 4.51 24.06 -9.92
N LYS A 310 3.78 23.19 -10.66
CA LYS A 310 2.36 22.93 -10.40
C LYS A 310 2.13 22.27 -9.03
N LEU A 311 3.07 21.44 -8.59
CA LEU A 311 3.00 20.82 -7.27
C LEU A 311 3.03 21.85 -6.14
N PHE A 312 3.73 22.98 -6.35
CA PHE A 312 3.79 24.06 -5.38
C PHE A 312 2.40 24.62 -5.05
N ASP A 313 1.52 24.70 -6.05
CA ASP A 313 0.18 25.27 -5.88
C ASP A 313 -0.74 24.37 -5.01
N LEU A 314 -0.38 23.08 -4.85
CA LEU A 314 -1.08 22.10 -4.01
C LEU A 314 -0.61 22.10 -2.54
N ILE A 315 0.47 22.83 -2.22
CA ILE A 315 1.06 22.88 -0.88
C ILE A 315 0.34 23.92 -0.03
N GLU A 316 -0.08 23.55 1.19
CA GLU A 316 -0.77 24.45 2.11
C GLU A 316 0.18 25.50 2.72
N LYS A 317 1.30 25.04 3.30
CA LYS A 317 2.30 25.92 3.93
C LYS A 317 3.34 26.37 2.90
N LYS A 318 3.10 27.52 2.31
CA LYS A 318 3.98 28.17 1.32
C LYS A 318 4.89 29.21 1.98
N PRO A 319 6.05 29.51 1.38
CA PRO A 319 6.87 30.64 1.85
C PRO A 319 6.15 31.98 1.61
N ASN A 320 6.36 32.94 2.52
CA ASN A 320 5.75 34.30 2.44
C ASN A 320 6.31 35.18 1.29
N LYS A 321 6.93 34.60 0.29
CA LYS A 321 7.49 35.33 -0.84
C LYS A 321 6.43 35.48 -1.94
N LYS A 322 6.05 36.69 -2.27
CA LYS A 322 5.19 37.00 -3.41
C LYS A 322 5.96 36.80 -4.73
N ASN A 323 5.26 36.38 -5.79
CA ASN A 323 5.79 36.27 -7.16
C ASN A 323 6.98 35.33 -7.37
N LEU A 324 6.92 34.11 -6.81
CA LEU A 324 7.90 33.09 -7.11
C LEU A 324 7.86 32.67 -8.58
N SER A 325 9.02 32.64 -9.23
CA SER A 325 9.18 32.06 -10.56
C SER A 325 8.92 30.54 -10.56
N LYS A 326 8.62 29.97 -11.72
CA LYS A 326 8.44 28.51 -11.85
C LYS A 326 9.66 27.72 -11.36
N LYS A 327 10.87 28.25 -11.57
CA LYS A 327 12.12 27.67 -11.08
C LYS A 327 12.19 27.67 -9.55
N GLU A 328 11.83 28.76 -8.89
CA GLU A 328 11.81 28.86 -7.43
C GLU A 328 10.75 27.95 -6.82
N LYS A 329 9.53 27.93 -7.39
CA LYS A 329 8.46 27.02 -6.99
C LYS A 329 8.91 25.55 -7.09
N SER A 330 9.48 25.14 -8.22
CA SER A 330 10.01 23.78 -8.43
C SER A 330 11.10 23.42 -7.42
N LYS A 331 12.07 24.33 -7.22
CA LYS A 331 13.16 24.14 -6.23
C LYS A 331 12.61 23.97 -4.81
N PHE A 332 11.60 24.78 -4.43
CA PHE A 332 10.97 24.67 -3.11
C PHE A 332 10.35 23.28 -2.88
N VAL A 333 9.62 22.74 -3.88
CA VAL A 333 9.02 21.40 -3.78
C VAL A 333 10.11 20.34 -3.57
N ILE A 334 11.14 20.34 -4.39
CA ILE A 334 12.23 19.33 -4.31
C ILE A 334 12.97 19.44 -2.97
N CYS A 335 13.34 20.64 -2.54
CA CYS A 335 13.99 20.84 -1.24
C CYS A 335 13.10 20.35 -0.07
N SER A 336 11.78 20.53 -0.16
CA SER A 336 10.85 20.06 0.84
C SER A 336 10.77 18.53 0.89
N LEU A 337 10.77 17.84 -0.26
CA LEU A 337 10.83 16.38 -0.34
C LEU A 337 12.12 15.84 0.27
N ILE A 338 13.27 16.43 -0.08
CA ILE A 338 14.58 16.08 0.50
C ILE A 338 14.57 16.29 2.03
N LYS A 339 14.00 17.40 2.51
CA LYS A 339 13.88 17.67 3.94
C LYS A 339 13.05 16.61 4.66
N ILE A 340 11.94 16.17 4.07
CA ILE A 340 11.11 15.09 4.64
C ILE A 340 11.90 13.78 4.68
N LEU A 341 12.64 13.43 3.62
CA LEU A 341 13.47 12.23 3.59
C LEU A 341 14.53 12.21 4.71
N LYS A 342 15.13 13.36 4.99
CA LYS A 342 16.15 13.50 6.06
C LYS A 342 15.62 13.24 7.49
N TYR A 343 14.30 13.19 7.71
CA TYR A 343 13.75 12.71 8.99
C TYR A 343 14.19 11.27 9.33
N ASN A 344 14.60 10.48 8.35
CA ASN A 344 15.18 9.15 8.55
C ASN A 344 16.68 9.16 8.94
N LYS A 345 17.29 10.32 9.15
CA LYS A 345 18.75 10.48 9.30
C LYS A 345 19.57 9.94 8.12
N LEU A 346 18.93 9.76 6.97
CA LEU A 346 19.60 9.38 5.74
C LEU A 346 20.15 10.62 5.05
N THR A 347 21.45 10.61 4.78
CA THR A 347 22.12 11.52 3.85
C THR A 347 22.04 10.90 2.46
N LEU A 348 21.58 11.70 1.47
CA LEU A 348 21.66 11.34 0.05
C LEU A 348 23.09 11.49 -0.42
#